data_0026df22cfb1453dfd3306bdc6f4fe2c
#
_entry.id   0026df22cfb1453dfd3306bdc6f4fe2c
#
_cell.length_a   1.000
_cell.length_b   1.000
_cell.length_c   1.000
_cell.angle_alpha   90.00
_cell.angle_beta   90.00
_cell.angle_gamma   90.00
#
_symmetry.space_group_name_H-M   'P 1'
#
loop_
_entity.id
_entity.type
_entity.pdbx_description
1 polymer ?
#
loop_
_entity_poly.entity_id
_entity_poly.type
_entity_poly.pdbx_seq_one_letter_code
_entity_poly.pdbx_strand_id
1 'polypeptide(L)'
;MKATAAILSLIASVTASCLHGTSLLPRSADGTVDINSFNYTNTGGPLTWYGLNGKNSACSKGKHQSPIDIVTHDIDYATANSIRFNVPSADNTKFENLGSGLEVVLTNGTLVTSTSSYKLAQFHFHTPSEHRINEEYYPMEVHFVFENSGKLPLLSLSTGSIQTCIYAG
;
A
#
# COMPACT_ATOMS: atom_id res chain seq x y z
N MET A 1 -7.77 -38.72 -18.13
CA MET A 1 -8.49 -37.67 -17.43
C MET A 1 -7.43 -36.81 -16.72
N LYS A 2 -7.22 -35.59 -17.19
CA LYS A 2 -6.26 -34.65 -16.59
C LYS A 2 -7.03 -33.77 -15.60
N ALA A 3 -6.76 -33.90 -14.31
CA ALA A 3 -7.34 -33.06 -13.28
C ALA A 3 -6.61 -31.71 -13.30
N THR A 4 -7.33 -30.67 -13.69
CA THR A 4 -6.86 -29.30 -13.62
C THR A 4 -7.10 -28.81 -12.18
N ALA A 5 -6.02 -28.73 -11.39
CA ALA A 5 -6.06 -28.15 -10.06
C ALA A 5 -6.23 -26.62 -10.22
N ALA A 6 -7.39 -26.09 -9.92
CA ALA A 6 -7.60 -24.67 -9.76
C ALA A 6 -6.91 -24.23 -8.46
N ILE A 7 -5.81 -23.48 -8.56
CA ILE A 7 -5.18 -22.82 -7.44
C ILE A 7 -6.05 -21.60 -7.11
N LEU A 8 -6.92 -21.77 -6.13
CA LEU A 8 -7.64 -20.67 -5.51
C LEU A 8 -6.63 -19.94 -4.60
N SER A 9 -5.99 -18.88 -5.11
CA SER A 9 -5.19 -18.00 -4.26
C SER A 9 -6.15 -17.23 -3.36
N LEU A 10 -6.29 -17.65 -2.11
CA LEU A 10 -6.87 -16.84 -1.05
C LEU A 10 -5.95 -15.63 -0.86
N ILE A 11 -6.35 -14.51 -1.43
CA ILE A 11 -5.79 -13.21 -1.06
C ILE A 11 -6.30 -12.95 0.37
N ALA A 12 -5.47 -13.23 1.37
CA ALA A 12 -5.72 -12.81 2.73
C ALA A 12 -5.64 -11.28 2.74
N SER A 13 -6.80 -10.63 2.72
CA SER A 13 -6.91 -9.18 2.77
C SER A 13 -6.34 -8.71 4.11
N VAL A 14 -5.10 -8.24 4.12
CA VAL A 14 -4.61 -7.37 5.18
C VAL A 14 -5.36 -6.06 4.99
N THR A 15 -6.33 -5.79 5.85
CA THR A 15 -7.04 -4.51 5.88
C THR A 15 -6.17 -3.46 6.57
N ALA A 16 -4.97 -3.24 6.05
CA ALA A 16 -4.20 -2.06 6.38
C ALA A 16 -4.87 -0.84 5.73
N SER A 17 -4.72 0.33 6.31
CA SER A 17 -5.25 1.61 5.81
C SER A 17 -4.90 1.92 4.35
N CYS A 18 -3.97 1.18 3.77
CA CYS A 18 -3.47 1.35 2.41
C CYS A 18 -4.49 1.05 1.29
N LEU A 19 -5.62 0.40 1.57
CA LEU A 19 -6.53 -0.08 0.54
C LEU A 19 -7.84 0.72 0.41
N HIS A 20 -8.01 1.79 1.18
CA HIS A 20 -9.22 2.60 1.14
C HIS A 20 -9.46 3.17 -0.27
N GLY A 21 -10.71 3.14 -0.69
CA GLY A 21 -11.12 3.67 -1.99
C GLY A 21 -10.75 2.81 -3.20
N THR A 22 -10.24 1.59 -2.97
CA THR A 22 -9.98 0.60 -4.01
C THR A 22 -11.17 -0.37 -4.17
N SER A 23 -11.11 -1.23 -5.18
CA SER A 23 -12.13 -2.29 -5.39
C SER A 23 -12.15 -3.32 -4.25
N LEU A 24 -11.04 -3.48 -3.50
CA LEU A 24 -10.95 -4.41 -2.36
C LEU A 24 -11.50 -3.83 -1.05
N LEU A 25 -11.40 -2.51 -0.88
CA LEU A 25 -11.94 -1.79 0.27
C LEU A 25 -12.60 -0.49 -0.20
N PRO A 26 -13.80 -0.57 -0.81
CA PRO A 26 -14.49 0.59 -1.33
C PRO A 26 -14.94 1.51 -0.21
N ARG A 27 -15.05 2.81 -0.52
CA ARG A 27 -15.66 3.79 0.37
C ARG A 27 -17.14 3.47 0.55
N SER A 28 -17.70 3.88 1.69
CA SER A 28 -19.15 3.84 1.91
C SER A 28 -19.89 4.75 0.91
N ALA A 29 -21.21 4.61 0.82
CA ALA A 29 -22.03 5.35 -0.13
C ALA A 29 -21.96 6.88 0.05
N ASP A 30 -21.69 7.37 1.26
CA ASP A 30 -21.47 8.78 1.57
C ASP A 30 -20.01 9.23 1.30
N GLY A 31 -19.17 8.35 0.81
CA GLY A 31 -17.77 8.61 0.47
C GLY A 31 -16.81 8.60 1.66
N THR A 32 -17.26 8.20 2.85
CA THR A 32 -16.40 8.06 4.02
C THR A 32 -15.68 6.70 4.05
N VAL A 33 -14.65 6.60 4.87
CA VAL A 33 -13.99 5.35 5.20
C VAL A 33 -14.08 5.10 6.71
N ASP A 34 -14.18 3.83 7.10
CA ASP A 34 -14.16 3.45 8.50
C ASP A 34 -12.76 3.69 9.08
N ILE A 35 -12.71 4.35 10.23
CA ILE A 35 -11.46 4.55 10.97
C ILE A 35 -11.03 3.21 11.54
N ASN A 36 -9.80 2.79 11.26
CA ASN A 36 -9.24 1.54 11.76
C ASN A 36 -8.97 1.62 13.28
N SER A 37 -9.08 0.47 13.95
CA SER A 37 -8.75 0.35 15.36
C SER A 37 -7.25 0.19 15.64
N PHE A 38 -6.42 0.03 14.62
CA PHE A 38 -4.98 -0.08 14.77
C PHE A 38 -4.32 1.30 14.92
N ASN A 39 -3.17 1.31 15.54
CA ASN A 39 -2.26 2.46 15.62
C ASN A 39 -0.80 1.96 15.63
N TYR A 40 0.14 2.83 16.00
CA TYR A 40 1.58 2.49 16.07
C TYR A 40 2.10 2.43 17.50
N THR A 41 1.22 2.44 18.51
CA THR A 41 1.59 2.46 19.93
C THR A 41 0.88 1.40 20.73
N ASN A 42 1.51 0.94 21.82
CA ASN A 42 0.92 0.04 22.80
C ASN A 42 0.20 -1.20 22.20
N THR A 43 -0.97 -1.52 22.73
CA THR A 43 -1.77 -2.69 22.34
C THR A 43 -2.43 -2.55 20.97
N GLY A 44 -2.44 -1.38 20.37
CA GLY A 44 -2.90 -1.15 18.98
C GLY A 44 -1.76 -1.14 17.95
N GLY A 45 -0.52 -1.38 18.39
CA GLY A 45 0.67 -1.29 17.55
C GLY A 45 0.98 -2.55 16.74
N PRO A 46 2.03 -2.50 15.89
CA PRO A 46 2.35 -3.52 14.89
C PRO A 46 2.50 -4.94 15.45
N LEU A 47 3.04 -5.09 16.64
CA LEU A 47 3.25 -6.39 17.28
C LEU A 47 1.92 -7.08 17.72
N THR A 48 0.82 -6.33 17.74
CA THR A 48 -0.48 -6.83 18.18
C THR A 48 -1.57 -6.74 17.10
N TRP A 49 -1.28 -6.20 15.92
CA TRP A 49 -2.27 -6.06 14.85
C TRP A 49 -3.01 -7.34 14.51
N TYR A 50 -2.33 -8.49 14.55
CA TYR A 50 -2.94 -9.79 14.30
C TYR A 50 -4.07 -10.13 15.27
N GLY A 51 -4.04 -9.58 16.48
CA GLY A 51 -5.02 -9.83 17.56
C GLY A 51 -6.17 -8.80 17.59
N LEU A 52 -6.06 -7.67 16.89
CA LEU A 52 -7.09 -6.63 16.88
C LEU A 52 -8.37 -7.07 16.17
N ASN A 53 -8.25 -7.93 15.16
CA ASN A 53 -9.37 -8.48 14.40
C ASN A 53 -8.99 -9.87 13.87
N GLY A 54 -9.89 -10.83 13.89
CA GLY A 54 -9.67 -12.17 13.35
C GLY A 54 -9.28 -12.19 11.86
N LYS A 55 -9.65 -11.17 11.09
CA LYS A 55 -9.25 -10.99 9.70
C LYS A 55 -7.77 -10.63 9.55
N ASN A 56 -7.12 -10.16 10.61
CA ASN A 56 -5.71 -9.75 10.60
C ASN A 56 -4.73 -10.91 10.84
N SER A 57 -5.19 -12.15 10.82
CA SER A 57 -4.33 -13.33 11.06
C SER A 57 -3.10 -13.40 10.16
N ALA A 58 -3.17 -12.83 8.96
CA ALA A 58 -2.04 -12.74 8.04
C ALA A 58 -0.88 -11.90 8.60
N CYS A 59 -1.14 -10.94 9.50
CA CYS A 59 -0.08 -10.16 10.16
C CYS A 59 0.86 -11.02 11.01
N SER A 60 0.43 -12.22 11.44
CA SER A 60 1.30 -13.14 12.21
C SER A 60 1.66 -14.41 11.44
N LYS A 61 0.85 -14.84 10.46
CA LYS A 61 0.99 -16.12 9.77
C LYS A 61 1.37 -15.98 8.29
N GLY A 62 1.22 -14.79 7.73
CA GLY A 62 1.54 -14.51 6.33
C GLY A 62 3.04 -14.68 6.05
N LYS A 63 3.37 -15.19 4.88
CA LYS A 63 4.76 -15.42 4.45
C LYS A 63 5.31 -14.25 3.61
N HIS A 64 4.45 -13.38 3.16
CA HIS A 64 4.79 -12.14 2.47
C HIS A 64 4.35 -10.98 3.36
N GLN A 65 5.29 -10.41 4.10
CA GLN A 65 5.04 -9.35 5.06
C GLN A 65 5.42 -7.99 4.46
N SER A 66 4.70 -6.94 4.88
CA SER A 66 5.02 -5.55 4.64
C SER A 66 4.60 -4.77 5.89
N PRO A 67 5.35 -3.74 6.30
CA PRO A 67 6.59 -3.21 5.72
C PRO A 67 7.81 -4.13 5.88
N ILE A 68 8.85 -3.88 5.09
CA ILE A 68 10.12 -4.61 5.13
C ILE A 68 11.29 -3.65 5.38
N ASP A 69 12.45 -4.22 5.67
CA ASP A 69 13.74 -3.53 5.59
C ASP A 69 14.29 -3.66 4.17
N ILE A 70 14.54 -2.53 3.52
CA ILE A 70 15.08 -2.46 2.16
C ILE A 70 16.60 -2.37 2.29
N VAL A 71 17.26 -3.49 1.99
CA VAL A 71 18.72 -3.56 2.03
C VAL A 71 19.28 -3.10 0.69
N THR A 72 19.97 -1.97 0.68
CA THR A 72 20.32 -1.26 -0.58
C THR A 72 21.23 -2.06 -1.51
N HIS A 73 22.04 -2.99 -1.01
CA HIS A 73 22.88 -3.85 -1.86
C HIS A 73 22.13 -5.05 -2.46
N ASP A 74 20.89 -5.32 -2.01
CA ASP A 74 20.04 -6.40 -2.52
C ASP A 74 18.96 -5.88 -3.49
N ILE A 75 19.01 -4.59 -3.87
CA ILE A 75 18.01 -3.99 -4.75
C ILE A 75 18.27 -4.39 -6.20
N ASP A 76 17.25 -4.95 -6.83
CA ASP A 76 17.19 -5.09 -8.30
C ASP A 76 16.64 -3.81 -8.92
N TYR A 77 17.44 -3.14 -9.74
CA TYR A 77 17.02 -1.91 -10.40
C TYR A 77 16.24 -2.22 -11.68
N ALA A 78 15.08 -1.59 -11.80
CA ALA A 78 14.30 -1.66 -13.02
C ALA A 78 15.08 -1.03 -14.20
N THR A 79 14.91 -1.60 -15.40
CA THR A 79 15.46 -1.00 -16.63
C THR A 79 14.98 0.44 -16.78
N ALA A 80 15.86 1.33 -17.20
CA ALA A 80 15.52 2.74 -17.42
C ALA A 80 14.27 2.87 -18.33
N ASN A 81 13.33 3.72 -17.91
CA ASN A 81 12.05 3.97 -18.59
C ASN A 81 11.06 2.78 -18.66
N SER A 82 11.35 1.64 -18.03
CA SER A 82 10.40 0.52 -17.95
C SER A 82 9.21 0.81 -17.03
N ILE A 83 9.33 1.81 -16.17
CA ILE A 83 8.31 2.27 -15.25
C ILE A 83 8.07 3.75 -15.49
N ARG A 84 6.81 4.13 -15.74
CA ARG A 84 6.38 5.52 -15.86
C ARG A 84 5.32 5.81 -14.82
N PHE A 85 5.63 6.76 -13.98
CA PHE A 85 4.78 7.27 -12.91
C PHE A 85 4.37 8.70 -13.23
N ASN A 86 3.08 8.97 -13.19
CA ASN A 86 2.53 10.31 -13.41
C ASN A 86 1.40 10.58 -12.43
N VAL A 87 1.55 11.62 -11.63
CA VAL A 87 0.51 12.17 -10.75
C VAL A 87 0.39 13.65 -11.10
N PRO A 88 -0.62 14.03 -11.89
CA PRO A 88 -0.82 15.43 -12.27
C PRO A 88 -1.29 16.25 -11.09
N SER A 89 -1.07 17.56 -11.16
CA SER A 89 -1.69 18.50 -10.23
C SER A 89 -3.22 18.43 -10.33
N ALA A 90 -3.89 18.59 -9.20
CA ALA A 90 -5.34 18.62 -9.13
C ALA A 90 -5.81 19.64 -8.10
N ASP A 91 -6.85 20.39 -8.47
CA ASP A 91 -7.50 21.34 -7.59
C ASP A 91 -8.67 20.66 -6.85
N ASN A 92 -9.01 21.18 -5.67
CA ASN A 92 -10.16 20.72 -4.87
C ASN A 92 -10.17 19.23 -4.54
N THR A 93 -8.98 18.66 -4.30
CA THR A 93 -8.82 17.26 -3.96
C THR A 93 -9.32 16.97 -2.54
N LYS A 94 -10.04 15.86 -2.37
CA LYS A 94 -10.52 15.43 -1.05
C LYS A 94 -9.34 14.99 -0.20
N PHE A 95 -9.27 15.54 1.01
CA PHE A 95 -8.26 15.22 2.01
C PHE A 95 -8.95 14.63 3.25
N GLU A 96 -8.45 13.52 3.76
CA GLU A 96 -9.06 12.78 4.87
C GLU A 96 -8.05 12.50 5.98
N ASN A 97 -8.50 12.65 7.22
CA ASN A 97 -7.77 12.17 8.40
C ASN A 97 -8.36 10.82 8.83
N LEU A 98 -7.59 9.76 8.69
CA LEU A 98 -8.00 8.38 8.99
C LEU A 98 -7.72 7.99 10.44
N GLY A 99 -7.24 8.93 11.28
CA GLY A 99 -6.82 8.64 12.66
C GLY A 99 -5.43 7.97 12.76
N SER A 100 -5.08 7.15 11.80
CA SER A 100 -3.77 6.49 11.68
C SER A 100 -2.83 7.18 10.67
N GLY A 101 -3.36 8.09 9.86
CA GLY A 101 -2.63 8.81 8.83
C GLY A 101 -3.53 9.77 8.05
N LEU A 102 -2.93 10.45 7.09
CA LEU A 102 -3.63 11.37 6.19
C LEU A 102 -3.72 10.75 4.80
N GLU A 103 -4.88 10.85 4.16
CA GLU A 103 -5.13 10.34 2.82
C GLU A 103 -5.62 11.44 1.88
N VAL A 104 -5.19 11.38 0.63
CA VAL A 104 -5.63 12.25 -0.46
C VAL A 104 -6.26 11.42 -1.57
N VAL A 105 -7.52 11.69 -1.88
CA VAL A 105 -8.25 11.00 -2.95
C VAL A 105 -7.96 11.68 -4.27
N LEU A 106 -7.11 11.06 -5.06
CA LEU A 106 -6.72 11.55 -6.38
C LEU A 106 -6.75 10.40 -7.39
N THR A 107 -7.62 10.47 -8.39
CA THR A 107 -7.93 9.36 -9.29
C THR A 107 -7.44 9.53 -10.74
N ASN A 108 -6.74 10.61 -11.04
CA ASN A 108 -6.25 10.92 -12.39
C ASN A 108 -4.75 10.62 -12.61
N GLY A 109 -4.09 9.98 -11.64
CA GLY A 109 -2.71 9.51 -11.78
C GLY A 109 -2.61 8.17 -12.49
N THR A 110 -1.44 7.88 -13.05
CA THR A 110 -1.17 6.62 -13.76
C THR A 110 0.20 6.06 -13.39
N LEU A 111 0.28 4.73 -13.32
CA LEU A 111 1.52 3.97 -13.26
C LEU A 111 1.54 3.01 -14.46
N VAL A 112 2.55 3.08 -15.29
CA VAL A 112 2.73 2.21 -16.45
C VAL A 112 4.02 1.42 -16.27
N THR A 113 3.92 0.12 -16.35
CA THR A 113 5.04 -0.82 -16.39
C THR A 113 5.17 -1.43 -17.79
N SER A 114 6.19 -2.24 -18.01
CA SER A 114 6.35 -2.97 -19.29
C SER A 114 5.19 -3.91 -19.62
N THR A 115 4.41 -4.34 -18.62
CA THR A 115 3.35 -5.35 -18.77
C THR A 115 1.95 -4.84 -18.50
N SER A 116 1.79 -3.71 -17.80
CA SER A 116 0.47 -3.27 -17.31
C SER A 116 0.41 -1.76 -17.12
N SER A 117 -0.83 -1.24 -17.15
CA SER A 117 -1.13 0.14 -16.79
C SER A 117 -2.15 0.15 -15.65
N TYR A 118 -1.94 1.03 -14.68
CA TYR A 118 -2.71 1.14 -13.46
C TYR A 118 -3.18 2.59 -13.27
N LYS A 119 -4.34 2.76 -12.64
CA LYS A 119 -4.89 4.06 -12.25
C LYS A 119 -4.68 4.31 -10.77
N LEU A 120 -4.33 5.54 -10.41
CA LEU A 120 -4.23 5.96 -9.03
C LEU A 120 -5.63 5.94 -8.39
N ALA A 121 -5.74 5.33 -7.23
CA ALA A 121 -6.94 5.34 -6.40
C ALA A 121 -6.85 6.42 -5.30
N GLN A 122 -5.68 6.52 -4.65
CA GLN A 122 -5.39 7.47 -3.59
C GLN A 122 -3.88 7.49 -3.30
N PHE A 123 -3.44 8.43 -2.47
CA PHE A 123 -2.16 8.36 -1.79
C PHE A 123 -2.30 8.78 -0.33
N HIS A 124 -1.47 8.24 0.54
CA HIS A 124 -1.52 8.53 1.97
C HIS A 124 -0.12 8.56 2.59
N PHE A 125 -0.05 9.09 3.81
CA PHE A 125 1.20 9.36 4.49
C PHE A 125 1.31 8.61 5.80
N HIS A 126 2.55 8.19 6.10
CA HIS A 126 2.95 7.63 7.39
C HIS A 126 4.07 8.45 8.01
N THR A 127 4.08 8.58 9.33
CA THR A 127 5.16 9.21 10.09
C THR A 127 5.35 8.46 11.42
N PRO A 128 6.54 7.91 11.69
CA PRO A 128 7.69 7.74 10.79
C PRO A 128 7.38 6.82 9.60
N SER A 129 8.37 6.56 8.76
CA SER A 129 8.22 5.60 7.67
C SER A 129 7.85 4.21 8.21
N GLU A 130 7.07 3.45 7.44
CA GLU A 130 6.79 2.05 7.75
C GLU A 130 7.93 1.14 7.29
N HIS A 131 8.42 1.34 6.07
CA HIS A 131 9.61 0.65 5.59
C HIS A 131 10.88 1.25 6.22
N ARG A 132 11.89 0.41 6.35
CA ARG A 132 13.24 0.81 6.74
C ARG A 132 14.15 0.70 5.54
N ILE A 133 15.24 1.47 5.55
CA ILE A 133 16.31 1.36 4.55
C ILE A 133 17.61 1.14 5.32
N ASN A 134 18.23 -0.03 5.15
CA ASN A 134 19.38 -0.46 5.92
C ASN A 134 19.16 -0.29 7.45
N GLU A 135 18.02 -0.84 7.92
CA GLU A 135 17.57 -0.83 9.32
C GLU A 135 17.13 0.53 9.87
N GLU A 136 17.23 1.63 9.11
CA GLU A 136 16.87 2.97 9.55
C GLU A 136 15.47 3.39 9.11
N TYR A 137 14.73 4.07 9.99
CA TYR A 137 13.47 4.73 9.68
C TYR A 137 13.69 6.12 9.15
N TYR A 138 12.81 6.53 8.23
CA TYR A 138 12.78 7.90 7.73
C TYR A 138 11.66 8.71 8.40
N PRO A 139 11.75 10.05 8.42
CA PRO A 139 10.75 10.89 9.06
C PRO A 139 9.34 10.73 8.52
N MET A 140 9.19 10.41 7.23
CA MET A 140 7.90 10.25 6.58
C MET A 140 8.00 9.30 5.40
N GLU A 141 6.89 8.62 5.10
CA GLU A 141 6.71 7.80 3.92
C GLU A 141 5.37 8.13 3.26
N VAL A 142 5.32 8.13 1.93
CA VAL A 142 4.08 8.29 1.17
C VAL A 142 3.83 7.03 0.33
N HIS A 143 2.60 6.53 0.39
CA HIS A 143 2.14 5.41 -0.41
C HIS A 143 1.19 5.89 -1.50
N PHE A 144 1.48 5.57 -2.75
CA PHE A 144 0.57 5.77 -3.88
C PHE A 144 -0.07 4.43 -4.23
N VAL A 145 -1.37 4.35 -4.09
CA VAL A 145 -2.13 3.12 -4.32
C VAL A 145 -2.73 3.17 -5.72
N PHE A 146 -2.29 2.25 -6.56
CA PHE A 146 -2.78 2.10 -7.93
C PHE A 146 -3.62 0.85 -8.07
N GLU A 147 -4.52 0.82 -9.04
CA GLU A 147 -5.40 -0.31 -9.28
C GLU A 147 -5.56 -0.59 -10.79
N ASN A 148 -5.60 -1.88 -11.14
CA ASN A 148 -5.98 -2.37 -12.45
C ASN A 148 -6.71 -3.71 -12.31
N SER A 149 -8.02 -3.73 -12.64
CA SER A 149 -8.85 -4.96 -12.69
C SER A 149 -8.67 -5.87 -11.46
N GLY A 150 -8.67 -5.28 -10.26
CA GLY A 150 -8.53 -6.00 -8.98
C GLY A 150 -7.08 -6.36 -8.59
N LYS A 151 -6.09 -5.91 -9.34
CA LYS A 151 -4.67 -5.98 -8.95
C LYS A 151 -4.22 -4.66 -8.38
N LEU A 152 -3.54 -4.71 -7.25
CA LEU A 152 -3.08 -3.54 -6.49
C LEU A 152 -1.55 -3.52 -6.44
N PRO A 153 -0.86 -2.85 -7.34
CA PRO A 153 0.50 -2.44 -7.07
C PRO A 153 0.50 -1.25 -6.12
N LEU A 154 1.30 -1.33 -5.09
CA LEU A 154 1.59 -0.23 -4.18
C LEU A 154 2.94 0.38 -4.58
N LEU A 155 2.96 1.69 -4.75
CA LEU A 155 4.19 2.45 -4.92
C LEU A 155 4.46 3.20 -3.62
N SER A 156 5.54 2.83 -2.93
CA SER A 156 5.99 3.49 -1.71
C SER A 156 7.15 4.43 -2.01
N LEU A 157 7.14 5.60 -1.37
CA LEU A 157 8.17 6.64 -1.45
C LEU A 157 8.52 7.10 -0.04
N SER A 158 9.75 6.83 0.40
CA SER A 158 10.25 7.34 1.68
C SER A 158 11.02 8.66 1.49
N THR A 159 10.74 9.65 2.36
CA THR A 159 11.38 10.97 2.28
C THR A 159 12.71 10.97 3.03
N GLY A 160 13.75 11.34 2.34
CA GLY A 160 15.14 11.39 2.84
C GLY A 160 16.16 11.21 1.72
N SER A 161 15.84 10.41 0.77
CA SER A 161 16.35 10.31 -0.59
C SER A 161 15.25 9.64 -1.38
N ILE A 162 14.90 10.16 -2.55
CA ILE A 162 13.80 9.61 -3.37
C ILE A 162 14.20 8.20 -3.81
N GLN A 163 13.73 7.21 -3.08
CA GLN A 163 13.81 5.81 -3.49
C GLN A 163 12.39 5.32 -3.72
N THR A 164 12.14 4.85 -4.92
CA THR A 164 10.84 4.36 -5.37
C THR A 164 10.85 2.84 -5.28
N CYS A 165 10.10 2.26 -4.36
CA CYS A 165 9.89 0.82 -4.29
C CYS A 165 8.52 0.47 -4.86
N ILE A 166 8.47 -0.46 -5.82
CA ILE A 166 7.21 -0.96 -6.39
C ILE A 166 7.00 -2.37 -5.85
N TYR A 167 5.93 -2.54 -5.11
CA TYR A 167 5.45 -3.85 -4.72
C TYR A 167 4.36 -4.29 -5.70
N ALA A 168 4.58 -5.40 -6.38
CA ALA A 168 3.55 -6.13 -7.10
C ALA A 168 3.14 -7.32 -6.22
N GLY A 169 1.96 -7.26 -5.60
CA GLY A 169 1.33 -8.37 -4.90
C GLY A 169 0.77 -9.41 -5.86
#